data_1aa34dee60d21e4d880206822e8cd0e0
#
_entry.id   1aa34dee60d21e4d880206822e8cd0e0
#
_cell.length_a   1.000
_cell.length_b   1.000
_cell.length_c   1.000
_cell.angle_alpha   90.00
_cell.angle_beta   90.00
_cell.angle_gamma   90.00
#
_symmetry.space_group_name_H-M   'P 1'
#
loop_
_entity.id
_entity.type
_entity.pdbx_description
1 polymer ?
#
loop_
_entity_poly.entity_id
_entity_poly.type
_entity_poly.pdbx_seq_one_letter_code
_entity_poly.pdbx_strand_id
1 'polypeptide(L)'
;MSTIKLYQRDVYLKECEAVILELQEDRVVLDRTIFFPTGGGQSCDLGFLGGQEVLDVSEKDGLIYHQVRSAASLKEGSRILCRIDWDRRFDNMQRHCGEHILSGICYREFGGINRGFHMGEDYMTIDISLEEDPSITEITWEMAKRAELFANQVIWSDAPVTVRRFQTRQEAEQLPLRKALAIDEEISIVCVGDIRNAADCVACCGTHPSSAGQVGLVKIYKIEHYKGMFRIYFEAGKRALLDYDKKHDRITELGIHFSAGTDDLLDKVLAQEQRAKAVKDELNTLRQSAVASRAEEIRAVLRNGDESVVFRQYDDMKTGDLFNIGKALIQELNALLLILAPAEKTLLLFSGGDPDCGSLVKANVSSYGGKGGGNPTSARAVFSKQAALDEFIRFLRSR
;
A
#
# COMPACT_ATOMS: atom_id res chain seq x y z
N MET A 1 -21.32 -30.11 29.74
CA MET A 1 -22.10 -30.13 28.48
C MET A 1 -21.23 -29.45 27.42
N SER A 2 -21.26 -29.92 26.18
CA SER A 2 -20.55 -29.27 25.07
C SER A 2 -21.55 -28.80 24.02
N THR A 3 -21.24 -27.71 23.30
CA THR A 3 -22.07 -27.23 22.19
C THR A 3 -21.92 -28.15 20.96
N ILE A 4 -23.04 -28.59 20.37
CA ILE A 4 -22.98 -29.38 19.13
C ILE A 4 -22.59 -28.45 17.95
N LYS A 5 -21.43 -28.73 17.34
CA LYS A 5 -20.84 -27.95 16.26
C LYS A 5 -21.42 -28.40 14.91
N LEU A 6 -22.55 -27.79 14.47
CA LEU A 6 -23.22 -28.15 13.22
C LEU A 6 -22.35 -27.82 12.00
N TYR A 7 -21.58 -26.73 12.03
CA TYR A 7 -20.65 -26.35 10.96
C TYR A 7 -19.59 -27.43 10.66
N GLN A 8 -19.35 -28.34 11.60
CA GLN A 8 -18.46 -29.48 11.37
C GLN A 8 -19.15 -30.63 10.62
N ARG A 9 -20.49 -30.71 10.62
CA ARG A 9 -21.26 -31.74 9.92
C ARG A 9 -21.60 -31.31 8.51
N ASP A 10 -22.03 -30.05 8.39
CA ASP A 10 -22.33 -29.42 7.10
C ASP A 10 -21.93 -27.94 7.16
N VAL A 11 -20.87 -27.60 6.42
CA VAL A 11 -20.33 -26.23 6.35
C VAL A 11 -21.24 -25.27 5.58
N TYR A 12 -22.22 -25.80 4.79
CA TYR A 12 -23.14 -25.02 3.97
C TYR A 12 -24.45 -24.65 4.68
N LEU A 13 -24.65 -25.10 5.92
CA LEU A 13 -25.80 -24.68 6.72
C LEU A 13 -25.72 -23.17 6.98
N LYS A 14 -26.73 -22.45 6.48
CA LYS A 14 -26.83 -20.99 6.64
C LYS A 14 -27.68 -20.58 7.83
N GLU A 15 -28.58 -21.47 8.27
CA GLU A 15 -29.47 -21.23 9.40
C GLU A 15 -29.80 -22.52 10.13
N CYS A 16 -30.09 -22.40 11.41
CA CYS A 16 -30.62 -23.50 12.24
C CYS A 16 -31.45 -22.96 13.39
N GLU A 17 -32.28 -23.82 13.99
CA GLU A 17 -32.87 -23.56 15.29
C GLU A 17 -31.96 -24.12 16.39
N ALA A 18 -31.81 -23.37 17.48
CA ALA A 18 -31.05 -23.76 18.66
C ALA A 18 -31.74 -23.30 19.94
N VAL A 19 -31.41 -23.95 21.05
CA VAL A 19 -31.92 -23.60 22.39
C VAL A 19 -30.81 -22.85 23.15
N ILE A 20 -31.18 -21.73 23.77
CA ILE A 20 -30.27 -20.98 24.64
C ILE A 20 -30.07 -21.79 25.95
N LEU A 21 -28.83 -22.21 26.19
CA LEU A 21 -28.46 -22.94 27.40
C LEU A 21 -28.05 -22.01 28.55
N GLU A 22 -27.34 -20.92 28.20
CA GLU A 22 -26.79 -19.98 29.15
C GLU A 22 -26.76 -18.57 28.55
N LEU A 23 -27.04 -17.59 29.42
CA LEU A 23 -27.01 -16.18 29.06
C LEU A 23 -26.24 -15.41 30.14
N GLN A 24 -25.07 -14.88 29.78
CA GLN A 24 -24.22 -14.05 30.65
C GLN A 24 -24.01 -12.70 30.03
N GLU A 25 -24.66 -11.66 30.55
CA GLU A 25 -24.67 -10.35 29.93
C GLU A 25 -25.06 -10.45 28.43
N ASP A 26 -24.18 -10.07 27.51
CA ASP A 26 -24.41 -10.19 26.06
C ASP A 26 -23.72 -11.42 25.43
N ARG A 27 -23.36 -12.43 26.23
CA ARG A 27 -22.82 -13.73 25.79
C ARG A 27 -23.87 -14.80 25.84
N VAL A 28 -24.02 -15.52 24.75
CA VAL A 28 -25.03 -16.59 24.58
C VAL A 28 -24.34 -17.92 24.30
N VAL A 29 -24.68 -18.93 25.07
CA VAL A 29 -24.29 -20.34 24.84
C VAL A 29 -25.51 -21.11 24.35
N LEU A 30 -25.33 -21.86 23.24
CA LEU A 30 -26.40 -22.65 22.61
C LEU A 30 -26.16 -24.16 22.77
N ASP A 31 -27.23 -24.95 22.69
CA ASP A 31 -27.14 -26.43 22.64
C ASP A 31 -26.43 -26.89 21.37
N ARG A 32 -26.60 -26.16 20.28
CA ARG A 32 -25.98 -26.37 18.96
C ARG A 32 -25.75 -25.05 18.22
N THR A 33 -24.76 -25.02 17.34
CA THR A 33 -24.47 -23.81 16.54
C THR A 33 -23.95 -24.13 15.16
N ILE A 34 -24.33 -23.27 14.20
CA ILE A 34 -23.73 -23.19 12.85
C ILE A 34 -22.58 -22.21 12.78
N PHE A 35 -22.38 -21.36 13.79
CA PHE A 35 -21.33 -20.34 13.82
C PHE A 35 -19.97 -20.97 14.09
N PHE A 36 -19.02 -20.75 13.19
CA PHE A 36 -17.62 -21.09 13.41
C PHE A 36 -16.97 -20.09 14.37
N PRO A 37 -16.33 -20.51 15.44
CA PRO A 37 -15.56 -19.64 16.32
C PRO A 37 -14.21 -19.27 15.70
N THR A 38 -13.62 -18.17 16.12
CA THR A 38 -12.25 -17.84 15.71
C THR A 38 -11.28 -18.97 16.06
N GLY A 39 -10.55 -19.48 15.08
CA GLY A 39 -9.59 -20.58 15.28
C GLY A 39 -8.86 -20.98 14.01
N GLY A 40 -7.67 -21.59 14.16
CA GLY A 40 -6.88 -22.08 13.01
C GLY A 40 -6.50 -21.02 11.98
N GLY A 41 -6.36 -19.76 12.40
CA GLY A 41 -6.07 -18.64 11.49
C GLY A 41 -7.30 -18.06 10.80
N GLN A 42 -8.49 -18.69 10.94
CA GLN A 42 -9.74 -18.20 10.37
C GLN A 42 -10.53 -17.37 11.38
N SER A 43 -11.07 -16.24 10.97
CA SER A 43 -11.96 -15.40 11.77
C SER A 43 -13.32 -16.08 11.95
N CYS A 44 -14.02 -15.75 13.05
CA CYS A 44 -15.35 -16.25 13.35
C CYS A 44 -16.38 -15.80 12.31
N ASP A 45 -17.49 -16.56 12.30
CA ASP A 45 -18.69 -16.12 11.59
C ASP A 45 -19.41 -15.01 12.35
N LEU A 46 -20.06 -14.17 11.59
CA LEU A 46 -21.00 -13.18 12.06
C LEU A 46 -22.43 -13.52 11.57
N GLY A 47 -23.43 -12.79 12.04
CA GLY A 47 -24.82 -13.02 11.64
C GLY A 47 -25.80 -12.62 12.73
N PHE A 48 -26.84 -13.42 12.91
CA PHE A 48 -27.93 -13.10 13.85
C PHE A 48 -28.36 -14.31 14.67
N LEU A 49 -28.64 -14.08 15.96
CA LEU A 49 -29.23 -15.03 16.92
C LEU A 49 -30.53 -14.44 17.47
N GLY A 50 -31.67 -15.05 17.14
CA GLY A 50 -32.97 -14.54 17.58
C GLY A 50 -33.21 -13.07 17.23
N GLY A 51 -32.68 -12.62 16.09
CA GLY A 51 -32.73 -11.22 15.63
C GLY A 51 -31.66 -10.30 16.21
N GLN A 52 -30.81 -10.76 17.12
CA GLN A 52 -29.68 -10.01 17.69
C GLN A 52 -28.42 -10.25 16.85
N GLU A 53 -27.70 -9.17 16.54
CA GLU A 53 -26.47 -9.22 15.76
C GLU A 53 -25.34 -9.90 16.58
N VAL A 54 -24.65 -10.87 15.98
CA VAL A 54 -23.47 -11.55 16.53
C VAL A 54 -22.23 -10.75 16.15
N LEU A 55 -21.46 -10.33 17.17
CA LEU A 55 -20.27 -9.50 17.02
C LEU A 55 -18.97 -10.31 17.08
N ASP A 56 -18.98 -11.43 17.83
CA ASP A 56 -17.85 -12.34 17.96
C ASP A 56 -18.32 -13.75 18.33
N VAL A 57 -17.55 -14.75 17.96
CA VAL A 57 -17.76 -16.15 18.37
C VAL A 57 -16.44 -16.76 18.79
N SER A 58 -16.41 -17.28 20.00
CA SER A 58 -15.22 -17.91 20.59
C SER A 58 -15.53 -19.27 21.19
N GLU A 59 -14.52 -20.14 21.30
CA GLU A 59 -14.63 -21.45 21.92
C GLU A 59 -13.80 -21.50 23.20
N LYS A 60 -14.38 -22.05 24.26
CA LYS A 60 -13.68 -22.34 25.50
C LYS A 60 -14.29 -23.58 26.15
N ASP A 61 -13.46 -24.54 26.54
CA ASP A 61 -13.84 -25.77 27.25
C ASP A 61 -14.98 -26.56 26.58
N GLY A 62 -14.99 -26.59 25.23
CA GLY A 62 -16.00 -27.25 24.39
C GLY A 62 -17.34 -26.51 24.28
N LEU A 63 -17.47 -25.34 24.89
CA LEU A 63 -18.62 -24.44 24.73
C LEU A 63 -18.32 -23.33 23.71
N ILE A 64 -19.32 -23.02 22.86
CA ILE A 64 -19.25 -21.92 21.92
C ILE A 64 -20.02 -20.73 22.49
N TYR A 65 -19.28 -19.63 22.70
CA TYR A 65 -19.80 -18.35 23.19
C TYR A 65 -20.03 -17.41 22.03
N HIS A 66 -21.26 -16.90 21.94
CA HIS A 66 -21.66 -15.92 20.91
C HIS A 66 -21.84 -14.56 21.59
N GLN A 67 -20.97 -13.60 21.30
CA GLN A 67 -21.13 -12.23 21.75
C GLN A 67 -22.13 -11.53 20.85
N VAL A 68 -23.27 -11.13 21.40
CA VAL A 68 -24.31 -10.40 20.66
C VAL A 68 -24.30 -8.92 21.02
N ARG A 69 -24.86 -8.08 20.16
CA ARG A 69 -24.97 -6.64 20.39
C ARG A 69 -25.78 -6.29 21.65
N SER A 70 -26.86 -7.05 21.91
CA SER A 70 -27.68 -6.96 23.11
C SER A 70 -28.46 -8.26 23.29
N ALA A 71 -28.41 -8.82 24.51
CA ALA A 71 -29.17 -10.01 24.87
C ALA A 71 -30.51 -9.68 25.55
N ALA A 72 -30.91 -8.43 25.68
CA ALA A 72 -32.10 -7.99 26.43
C ALA A 72 -33.44 -8.66 26.01
N SER A 73 -33.55 -9.08 24.75
CA SER A 73 -34.72 -9.78 24.20
C SER A 73 -34.60 -11.30 24.23
N LEU A 74 -33.46 -11.85 24.63
CA LEU A 74 -33.19 -13.29 24.67
C LEU A 74 -33.52 -13.85 26.07
N LYS A 75 -33.85 -15.12 26.10
CA LYS A 75 -34.19 -15.81 27.37
C LYS A 75 -33.66 -17.23 27.35
N GLU A 76 -33.03 -17.65 28.46
CA GLU A 76 -32.61 -19.04 28.67
C GLU A 76 -33.77 -20.01 28.49
N GLY A 77 -33.48 -21.16 27.89
CA GLY A 77 -34.45 -22.21 27.58
C GLY A 77 -35.30 -21.90 26.34
N SER A 78 -35.23 -20.70 25.77
CA SER A 78 -35.98 -20.37 24.53
C SER A 78 -35.29 -20.93 23.28
N ARG A 79 -36.13 -21.31 22.31
CA ARG A 79 -35.68 -21.73 20.99
C ARG A 79 -35.60 -20.48 20.10
N ILE A 80 -34.48 -20.32 19.43
CA ILE A 80 -34.21 -19.18 18.57
C ILE A 80 -33.71 -19.64 17.20
N LEU A 81 -33.95 -18.80 16.19
CA LEU A 81 -33.37 -18.95 14.87
C LEU A 81 -31.96 -18.33 14.84
N CYS A 82 -30.99 -19.11 14.38
CA CYS A 82 -29.61 -18.71 14.14
C CYS A 82 -29.40 -18.58 12.62
N ARG A 83 -28.79 -17.48 12.16
CA ARG A 83 -28.48 -17.24 10.75
C ARG A 83 -27.10 -16.62 10.64
N ILE A 84 -26.20 -17.24 9.88
CA ILE A 84 -24.89 -16.67 9.59
C ILE A 84 -24.90 -15.69 8.43
N ASP A 85 -23.93 -14.76 8.40
CA ASP A 85 -23.53 -14.02 7.20
C ASP A 85 -22.83 -15.02 6.26
N TRP A 86 -23.58 -15.48 5.25
CA TRP A 86 -23.08 -16.48 4.32
C TRP A 86 -21.97 -15.95 3.43
N ASP A 87 -22.02 -14.68 3.04
CA ASP A 87 -20.99 -14.10 2.18
C ASP A 87 -19.63 -14.06 2.94
N ARG A 88 -19.64 -13.71 4.22
CA ARG A 88 -18.46 -13.78 5.08
C ARG A 88 -17.97 -15.22 5.29
N ARG A 89 -18.87 -16.17 5.57
CA ARG A 89 -18.52 -17.58 5.73
C ARG A 89 -17.86 -18.11 4.48
N PHE A 90 -18.45 -17.89 3.30
CA PHE A 90 -17.94 -18.44 2.05
C PHE A 90 -16.64 -17.77 1.62
N ASP A 91 -16.48 -16.47 1.83
CA ASP A 91 -15.22 -15.75 1.67
C ASP A 91 -14.09 -16.36 2.53
N ASN A 92 -14.36 -16.62 3.80
CA ASN A 92 -13.40 -17.29 4.69
C ASN A 92 -13.07 -18.71 4.20
N MET A 93 -14.06 -19.48 3.74
CA MET A 93 -13.85 -20.83 3.19
C MET A 93 -12.97 -20.81 1.95
N GLN A 94 -13.22 -19.87 1.02
CA GLN A 94 -12.41 -19.70 -0.20
C GLN A 94 -10.96 -19.35 0.15
N ARG A 95 -10.77 -18.41 1.02
CA ARG A 95 -9.45 -17.92 1.46
C ARG A 95 -8.67 -19.00 2.18
N HIS A 96 -9.29 -19.70 3.13
CA HIS A 96 -8.63 -20.75 3.91
C HIS A 96 -8.26 -21.94 3.02
N CYS A 97 -9.18 -22.39 2.16
CA CYS A 97 -8.87 -23.46 1.21
C CYS A 97 -7.80 -23.05 0.21
N GLY A 98 -7.80 -21.80 -0.25
CA GLY A 98 -6.74 -21.24 -1.11
C GLY A 98 -5.36 -21.26 -0.43
N GLU A 99 -5.30 -20.99 0.89
CA GLU A 99 -4.09 -21.15 1.69
C GLU A 99 -3.59 -22.59 1.68
N HIS A 100 -4.47 -23.56 1.97
CA HIS A 100 -4.12 -24.98 1.94
C HIS A 100 -3.51 -25.41 0.60
N ILE A 101 -4.18 -25.05 -0.50
CA ILE A 101 -3.71 -25.39 -1.84
C ILE A 101 -2.33 -24.77 -2.10
N LEU A 102 -2.16 -23.46 -1.83
CA LEU A 102 -0.90 -22.78 -2.08
C LEU A 102 0.24 -23.33 -1.21
N SER A 103 -0.01 -23.54 0.07
CA SER A 103 0.98 -24.12 1.01
C SER A 103 1.38 -25.54 0.61
N GLY A 104 0.41 -26.38 0.21
CA GLY A 104 0.68 -27.73 -0.28
C GLY A 104 1.51 -27.72 -1.56
N ILE A 105 1.24 -26.81 -2.49
CA ILE A 105 2.04 -26.64 -3.71
C ILE A 105 3.44 -26.14 -3.38
N CYS A 106 3.61 -25.17 -2.47
CA CYS A 106 4.95 -24.71 -2.04
C CYS A 106 5.77 -25.87 -1.47
N TYR A 107 5.15 -26.71 -0.65
CA TYR A 107 5.80 -27.92 -0.10
C TYR A 107 6.21 -28.89 -1.21
N ARG A 108 5.31 -29.19 -2.14
CA ARG A 108 5.56 -30.16 -3.21
C ARG A 108 6.64 -29.70 -4.22
N GLU A 109 6.63 -28.41 -4.56
CA GLU A 109 7.49 -27.86 -5.62
C GLU A 109 8.91 -27.54 -5.17
N PHE A 110 9.09 -27.16 -3.90
CA PHE A 110 10.40 -26.74 -3.40
C PHE A 110 10.62 -27.03 -1.90
N GLY A 111 9.92 -28.00 -1.33
CA GLY A 111 10.07 -28.39 0.08
C GLY A 111 9.70 -27.28 1.08
N GLY A 112 8.96 -26.28 0.65
CA GLY A 112 8.62 -25.10 1.46
C GLY A 112 7.60 -25.42 2.56
N ILE A 113 8.02 -25.37 3.82
CA ILE A 113 7.13 -25.62 4.97
C ILE A 113 6.46 -24.33 5.41
N ASN A 114 5.13 -24.28 5.39
CA ASN A 114 4.38 -23.17 5.99
C ASN A 114 4.48 -23.23 7.53
N ARG A 115 5.14 -22.22 8.13
CA ARG A 115 5.30 -22.04 9.58
C ARG A 115 4.34 -21.01 10.18
N GLY A 116 3.70 -20.20 9.35
CA GLY A 116 2.76 -19.17 9.78
C GLY A 116 1.70 -18.84 8.74
N PHE A 117 0.46 -18.71 9.17
CA PHE A 117 -0.67 -18.27 8.36
C PHE A 117 -1.39 -17.12 9.03
N HIS A 118 -1.72 -16.08 8.26
CA HIS A 118 -2.52 -14.96 8.71
C HIS A 118 -3.53 -14.56 7.64
N MET A 119 -4.80 -14.52 8.03
CA MET A 119 -5.93 -14.09 7.20
C MET A 119 -6.30 -12.65 7.59
N GLY A 120 -5.59 -11.67 6.99
CA GLY A 120 -5.85 -10.25 7.22
C GLY A 120 -7.06 -9.71 6.47
N GLU A 121 -7.38 -8.43 6.65
CA GLU A 121 -8.50 -7.78 5.95
C GLU A 121 -8.18 -7.56 4.47
N ASP A 122 -6.98 -7.08 4.14
CA ASP A 122 -6.58 -6.68 2.78
C ASP A 122 -5.91 -7.81 1.99
N TYR A 123 -5.24 -8.73 2.68
CA TYR A 123 -4.50 -9.86 2.10
C TYR A 123 -4.26 -10.96 3.12
N MET A 124 -3.90 -12.12 2.61
CA MET A 124 -3.38 -13.23 3.41
C MET A 124 -1.87 -13.32 3.33
N THR A 125 -1.24 -13.92 4.33
CA THR A 125 0.18 -14.27 4.29
C THR A 125 0.42 -15.70 4.74
N ILE A 126 1.40 -16.35 4.10
CA ILE A 126 2.05 -17.57 4.59
C ILE A 126 3.54 -17.33 4.74
N ASP A 127 4.11 -17.88 5.82
CA ASP A 127 5.55 -17.80 6.10
C ASP A 127 6.18 -19.16 5.78
N ILE A 128 6.93 -19.22 4.68
CA ILE A 128 7.53 -20.46 4.16
C ILE A 128 8.98 -20.56 4.60
N SER A 129 9.30 -21.66 5.30
CA SER A 129 10.67 -22.08 5.62
C SER A 129 11.19 -23.05 4.57
N LEU A 130 12.47 -22.91 4.18
CA LEU A 130 13.16 -23.79 3.23
C LEU A 130 14.11 -24.78 3.92
N GLU A 131 13.86 -25.11 5.19
CA GLU A 131 14.74 -25.94 6.00
C GLU A 131 14.85 -27.41 5.55
N GLU A 132 13.88 -27.90 4.77
CA GLU A 132 13.87 -29.29 4.26
C GLU A 132 14.85 -29.53 3.11
N ASP A 133 15.10 -28.51 2.29
CA ASP A 133 16.05 -28.59 1.18
C ASP A 133 17.07 -27.44 1.23
N PRO A 134 18.23 -27.65 1.86
CA PRO A 134 19.28 -26.63 1.97
C PRO A 134 19.89 -26.19 0.62
N SER A 135 19.58 -26.88 -0.48
CA SER A 135 20.01 -26.46 -1.81
C SER A 135 19.19 -25.30 -2.37
N ILE A 136 17.99 -25.08 -1.84
CA ILE A 136 17.10 -23.98 -2.18
C ILE A 136 17.23 -22.91 -1.08
N THR A 137 17.92 -21.81 -1.40
CA THR A 137 18.20 -20.74 -0.43
C THR A 137 17.26 -19.54 -0.50
N GLU A 138 16.43 -19.47 -1.56
CA GLU A 138 15.48 -18.40 -1.76
C GLU A 138 14.24 -18.86 -2.54
N ILE A 139 13.13 -18.17 -2.38
CA ILE A 139 11.95 -18.29 -3.23
C ILE A 139 11.96 -17.11 -4.21
N THR A 140 12.33 -17.41 -5.47
CA THR A 140 12.31 -16.40 -6.54
C THR A 140 10.89 -16.06 -6.97
N TRP A 141 10.74 -14.92 -7.66
CA TRP A 141 9.44 -14.54 -8.23
C TRP A 141 8.93 -15.59 -9.24
N GLU A 142 9.82 -16.18 -10.04
CA GLU A 142 9.50 -17.23 -11.00
C GLU A 142 8.99 -18.50 -10.30
N MET A 143 9.61 -18.91 -9.18
CA MET A 143 9.14 -20.03 -8.35
C MET A 143 7.74 -19.75 -7.79
N ALA A 144 7.50 -18.56 -7.27
CA ALA A 144 6.18 -18.18 -6.78
C ALA A 144 5.12 -18.15 -7.87
N LYS A 145 5.44 -17.62 -9.06
CA LYS A 145 4.53 -17.64 -10.21
C LYS A 145 4.20 -19.04 -10.67
N ARG A 146 5.18 -19.96 -10.62
CA ARG A 146 4.95 -21.37 -10.92
C ARG A 146 4.06 -22.03 -9.86
N ALA A 147 4.31 -21.77 -8.57
CA ALA A 147 3.45 -22.24 -7.48
C ALA A 147 2.02 -21.69 -7.59
N GLU A 148 1.85 -20.41 -7.93
CA GLU A 148 0.55 -19.80 -8.22
C GLU A 148 -0.19 -20.53 -9.35
N LEU A 149 0.52 -20.82 -10.44
CA LEU A 149 -0.07 -21.55 -11.59
C LEU A 149 -0.53 -22.94 -11.18
N PHE A 150 0.32 -23.69 -10.47
CA PHE A 150 -0.03 -25.05 -10.03
C PHE A 150 -1.17 -25.05 -9.00
N ALA A 151 -1.21 -24.07 -8.09
CA ALA A 151 -2.35 -23.90 -7.20
C ALA A 151 -3.65 -23.67 -7.98
N ASN A 152 -3.62 -22.81 -9.01
CA ASN A 152 -4.78 -22.59 -9.85
C ASN A 152 -5.14 -23.81 -10.72
N GLN A 153 -4.18 -24.65 -11.15
CA GLN A 153 -4.49 -25.92 -11.82
C GLN A 153 -5.25 -26.89 -10.92
N VAL A 154 -4.93 -26.96 -9.63
CA VAL A 154 -5.70 -27.73 -8.64
C VAL A 154 -7.13 -27.19 -8.53
N ILE A 155 -7.29 -25.87 -8.49
CA ILE A 155 -8.61 -25.20 -8.47
C ILE A 155 -9.40 -25.54 -9.74
N TRP A 156 -8.80 -25.40 -10.92
CA TRP A 156 -9.46 -25.64 -12.21
C TRP A 156 -9.80 -27.11 -12.46
N SER A 157 -9.08 -28.03 -11.82
CA SER A 157 -9.42 -29.44 -11.87
C SER A 157 -10.62 -29.81 -10.99
N ASP A 158 -11.14 -28.85 -10.23
CA ASP A 158 -12.21 -29.03 -9.24
C ASP A 158 -11.93 -30.20 -8.26
N ALA A 159 -10.68 -30.31 -7.81
CA ALA A 159 -10.23 -31.37 -6.92
C ALA A 159 -11.12 -31.46 -5.67
N PRO A 160 -11.54 -32.66 -5.21
CA PRO A 160 -12.38 -32.78 -4.02
C PRO A 160 -11.65 -32.28 -2.76
N VAL A 161 -12.37 -31.62 -1.88
CA VAL A 161 -11.89 -31.24 -0.54
C VAL A 161 -12.59 -32.09 0.49
N THR A 162 -11.84 -32.92 1.20
CA THR A 162 -12.40 -33.86 2.18
C THR A 162 -11.91 -33.51 3.59
N VAL A 163 -12.83 -33.55 4.54
CA VAL A 163 -12.54 -33.38 5.96
C VAL A 163 -12.79 -34.71 6.66
N ARG A 164 -11.74 -35.28 7.28
CA ARG A 164 -11.81 -36.52 8.03
C ARG A 164 -11.47 -36.27 9.49
N ARG A 165 -12.20 -36.92 10.38
CA ARG A 165 -12.00 -36.81 11.82
C ARG A 165 -11.52 -38.14 12.39
N PHE A 166 -10.52 -38.06 13.23
CA PHE A 166 -9.89 -39.18 13.89
C PHE A 166 -9.90 -38.97 15.39
N GLN A 167 -10.13 -40.06 16.13
CA GLN A 167 -10.10 -40.00 17.58
C GLN A 167 -8.67 -40.01 18.11
N THR A 168 -7.75 -40.64 17.40
CA THR A 168 -6.35 -40.81 17.80
C THR A 168 -5.38 -40.32 16.75
N ARG A 169 -4.20 -39.92 17.21
CA ARG A 169 -3.06 -39.53 16.35
C ARG A 169 -2.63 -40.66 15.42
N GLN A 170 -2.59 -41.90 15.93
CA GLN A 170 -2.15 -43.04 15.14
C GLN A 170 -3.03 -43.32 13.92
N GLU A 171 -4.34 -43.07 14.02
CA GLU A 171 -5.26 -43.18 12.89
C GLU A 171 -5.03 -42.06 11.87
N ALA A 172 -4.83 -40.84 12.35
CA ALA A 172 -4.63 -39.65 11.48
C ALA A 172 -3.29 -39.71 10.73
N GLU A 173 -2.23 -40.23 11.34
CA GLU A 173 -0.89 -40.36 10.74
C GLU A 173 -0.81 -41.40 9.59
N GLN A 174 -1.88 -42.16 9.33
CA GLN A 174 -1.98 -43.01 8.15
C GLN A 174 -2.20 -42.20 6.87
N LEU A 175 -2.54 -40.92 6.97
CA LEU A 175 -2.68 -40.02 5.84
C LEU A 175 -1.32 -39.38 5.50
N PRO A 176 -1.10 -38.98 4.21
CA PRO A 176 0.14 -38.37 3.76
C PRO A 176 0.18 -36.88 4.21
N LEU A 177 0.40 -36.68 5.50
CA LEU A 177 0.36 -35.35 6.10
C LEU A 177 1.58 -34.52 5.67
N ARG A 178 1.33 -33.31 5.22
CA ARG A 178 2.38 -32.32 4.92
C ARG A 178 3.14 -31.88 6.18
N LYS A 179 2.55 -31.98 7.35
CA LYS A 179 3.07 -31.47 8.62
C LYS A 179 2.80 -32.46 9.74
N ALA A 180 3.76 -32.64 10.65
CA ALA A 180 3.53 -33.44 11.85
C ALA A 180 2.37 -32.89 12.69
N LEU A 181 1.62 -33.77 13.33
CA LEU A 181 0.50 -33.42 14.19
C LEU A 181 1.00 -32.78 15.49
N ALA A 182 0.33 -31.71 15.91
CA ALA A 182 0.59 -31.05 17.19
C ALA A 182 -0.37 -31.45 18.31
N ILE A 183 -1.41 -32.24 18.00
CA ILE A 183 -2.45 -32.71 18.94
C ILE A 183 -2.60 -34.23 18.85
N ASP A 184 -3.10 -34.83 19.90
CA ASP A 184 -3.17 -36.30 20.02
C ASP A 184 -4.59 -36.87 19.89
N GLU A 185 -5.62 -36.03 20.11
CA GLU A 185 -7.02 -36.43 20.11
C GLU A 185 -7.91 -35.46 19.33
N GLU A 186 -9.08 -35.90 18.89
CA GLU A 186 -10.08 -35.12 18.14
C GLU A 186 -9.51 -34.41 16.90
N ILE A 187 -8.70 -35.13 16.13
CA ILE A 187 -7.93 -34.56 15.03
C ILE A 187 -8.81 -34.46 13.78
N SER A 188 -8.92 -33.27 13.24
CA SER A 188 -9.56 -33.02 11.94
C SER A 188 -8.47 -32.83 10.88
N ILE A 189 -8.49 -33.63 9.82
CA ILE A 189 -7.57 -33.57 8.68
C ILE A 189 -8.35 -33.11 7.45
N VAL A 190 -7.84 -32.07 6.80
CA VAL A 190 -8.33 -31.55 5.52
C VAL A 190 -7.37 -32.00 4.43
N CYS A 191 -7.89 -32.69 3.40
CA CYS A 191 -7.11 -33.09 2.22
C CYS A 191 -7.78 -32.49 0.99
N VAL A 192 -6.95 -31.89 0.11
CA VAL A 192 -7.35 -31.34 -1.20
C VAL A 192 -6.85 -32.27 -2.29
N GLY A 193 -7.77 -32.89 -3.03
CA GLY A 193 -7.46 -33.87 -4.07
C GLY A 193 -7.60 -35.31 -3.62
N ASP A 194 -7.18 -36.27 -4.48
CA ASP A 194 -7.11 -37.69 -4.13
C ASP A 194 -6.06 -37.87 -3.02
N ILE A 195 -6.41 -38.60 -1.97
CA ILE A 195 -5.53 -38.82 -0.80
C ILE A 195 -4.16 -39.37 -1.18
N ARG A 196 -4.08 -40.21 -2.24
CA ARG A 196 -2.81 -40.80 -2.69
C ARG A 196 -1.88 -39.78 -3.37
N ASN A 197 -2.43 -38.68 -3.86
CA ASN A 197 -1.72 -37.62 -4.55
C ASN A 197 -2.36 -36.25 -4.24
N ALA A 198 -2.64 -36.01 -2.97
CA ALA A 198 -3.27 -34.78 -2.51
C ALA A 198 -2.36 -33.56 -2.78
N ALA A 199 -2.97 -32.47 -3.22
CA ALA A 199 -2.27 -31.18 -3.32
C ALA A 199 -1.90 -30.65 -1.93
N ASP A 200 -2.73 -30.92 -0.92
CA ASP A 200 -2.45 -30.72 0.49
C ASP A 200 -3.17 -31.75 1.36
N CYS A 201 -2.59 -32.12 2.49
CA CYS A 201 -3.22 -32.92 3.53
C CYS A 201 -2.64 -32.53 4.88
N VAL A 202 -3.44 -31.86 5.73
CA VAL A 202 -2.94 -31.28 6.98
C VAL A 202 -4.02 -31.19 8.04
N ALA A 203 -3.63 -31.17 9.32
CA ALA A 203 -4.54 -30.93 10.44
C ALA A 203 -5.09 -29.50 10.39
N CYS A 204 -6.42 -29.36 10.37
CA CYS A 204 -7.09 -28.09 10.33
C CYS A 204 -8.49 -28.18 10.95
N CYS A 205 -8.87 -27.14 11.73
CA CYS A 205 -10.21 -27.03 12.33
C CYS A 205 -11.14 -26.08 11.59
N GLY A 206 -10.65 -25.36 10.56
CA GLY A 206 -11.40 -24.37 9.81
C GLY A 206 -12.53 -24.94 8.94
N THR A 207 -13.24 -24.05 8.28
CA THR A 207 -14.29 -24.41 7.32
C THR A 207 -13.74 -24.33 5.89
N HIS A 208 -14.07 -25.34 5.08
CA HIS A 208 -13.59 -25.44 3.69
C HIS A 208 -14.74 -25.79 2.74
N PRO A 209 -14.69 -25.33 1.48
CA PRO A 209 -15.65 -25.79 0.47
C PRO A 209 -15.45 -27.28 0.17
N SER A 210 -16.46 -27.93 -0.41
CA SER A 210 -16.39 -29.37 -0.75
C SER A 210 -15.53 -29.68 -1.97
N SER A 211 -15.16 -28.67 -2.75
CA SER A 211 -14.24 -28.82 -3.88
C SER A 211 -13.38 -27.58 -4.09
N ALA A 212 -12.19 -27.78 -4.65
CA ALA A 212 -11.23 -26.73 -4.94
C ALA A 212 -11.74 -25.68 -5.95
N GLY A 213 -12.58 -26.10 -6.90
CA GLY A 213 -13.18 -25.20 -7.89
C GLY A 213 -13.97 -24.06 -7.26
N GLN A 214 -14.55 -24.28 -6.08
CA GLN A 214 -15.27 -23.23 -5.34
C GLN A 214 -14.36 -22.12 -4.78
N VAL A 215 -13.05 -22.35 -4.73
CA VAL A 215 -12.07 -21.29 -4.40
C VAL A 215 -12.01 -20.26 -5.52
N GLY A 216 -12.10 -20.69 -6.77
CA GLY A 216 -12.11 -19.84 -7.95
C GLY A 216 -10.72 -19.43 -8.41
N LEU A 217 -9.94 -18.72 -7.60
CA LEU A 217 -8.64 -18.14 -7.97
C LEU A 217 -7.75 -17.98 -6.74
N VAL A 218 -6.45 -18.24 -6.91
CA VAL A 218 -5.37 -17.81 -5.99
C VAL A 218 -4.44 -16.87 -6.73
N LYS A 219 -4.09 -15.74 -6.11
CA LYS A 219 -3.21 -14.72 -6.69
C LYS A 219 -2.13 -14.30 -5.70
N ILE A 220 -0.86 -14.50 -6.07
CA ILE A 220 0.29 -14.02 -5.29
C ILE A 220 0.57 -12.56 -5.66
N TYR A 221 0.78 -11.71 -4.65
CA TYR A 221 1.04 -10.28 -4.81
C TYR A 221 2.53 -9.95 -4.73
N LYS A 222 3.21 -10.48 -3.72
CA LYS A 222 4.65 -10.27 -3.49
C LYS A 222 5.24 -11.34 -2.58
N ILE A 223 6.56 -11.38 -2.55
CA ILE A 223 7.36 -12.19 -1.63
C ILE A 223 8.34 -11.25 -0.94
N GLU A 224 8.64 -11.50 0.31
CA GLU A 224 9.68 -10.78 1.05
C GLU A 224 10.36 -11.70 2.08
N HIS A 225 11.62 -11.39 2.42
CA HIS A 225 12.30 -12.04 3.54
C HIS A 225 11.65 -11.63 4.87
N TYR A 226 11.34 -12.62 5.70
CA TYR A 226 10.73 -12.39 7.00
C TYR A 226 11.24 -13.39 8.05
N LYS A 227 11.98 -12.89 9.03
CA LYS A 227 12.48 -13.71 10.19
C LYS A 227 13.18 -15.01 9.78
N GLY A 228 14.02 -14.97 8.76
CA GLY A 228 14.73 -16.15 8.24
C GLY A 228 13.89 -17.07 7.35
N MET A 229 12.68 -16.68 7.02
CA MET A 229 11.75 -17.36 6.12
C MET A 229 11.36 -16.44 4.96
N PHE A 230 10.46 -16.91 4.09
CA PHE A 230 9.88 -16.15 3.00
C PHE A 230 8.39 -15.93 3.27
N ARG A 231 7.98 -14.67 3.39
CA ARG A 231 6.57 -14.30 3.51
C ARG A 231 5.99 -14.09 2.12
N ILE A 232 4.99 -14.89 1.78
CA ILE A 232 4.22 -14.77 0.55
C ILE A 232 2.91 -14.06 0.86
N TYR A 233 2.66 -12.94 0.20
CA TYR A 233 1.41 -12.19 0.25
C TYR A 233 0.53 -12.63 -0.90
N PHE A 234 -0.69 -13.01 -0.62
CA PHE A 234 -1.62 -13.52 -1.62
C PHE A 234 -3.07 -13.27 -1.22
N GLU A 235 -3.96 -13.55 -2.15
CA GLU A 235 -5.40 -13.58 -1.90
C GLU A 235 -6.02 -14.73 -2.70
N ALA A 236 -7.24 -15.13 -2.28
CA ALA A 236 -7.99 -16.19 -2.94
C ALA A 236 -9.48 -15.80 -3.07
N GLY A 237 -10.19 -16.53 -3.94
CA GLY A 237 -11.62 -16.40 -4.08
C GLY A 237 -12.07 -15.07 -4.68
N LYS A 238 -13.25 -14.65 -4.24
CA LYS A 238 -13.88 -13.40 -4.68
C LYS A 238 -12.96 -12.19 -4.48
N ARG A 239 -12.17 -12.14 -3.39
CA ARG A 239 -11.27 -11.01 -3.12
C ARG A 239 -10.14 -10.90 -4.14
N ALA A 240 -9.57 -12.04 -4.55
CA ALA A 240 -8.54 -12.07 -5.59
C ALA A 240 -9.09 -11.56 -6.94
N LEU A 241 -10.33 -11.92 -7.28
CA LEU A 241 -11.00 -11.42 -8.49
C LEU A 241 -11.24 -9.90 -8.42
N LEU A 242 -11.79 -9.40 -7.31
CA LEU A 242 -12.05 -7.97 -7.13
C LEU A 242 -10.77 -7.12 -7.16
N ASP A 243 -9.67 -7.64 -6.61
CA ASP A 243 -8.37 -6.98 -6.70
C ASP A 243 -7.83 -6.98 -8.13
N TYR A 244 -8.02 -8.09 -8.86
CA TYR A 244 -7.67 -8.17 -10.29
C TYR A 244 -8.46 -7.16 -11.12
N ASP A 245 -9.78 -7.10 -10.95
CA ASP A 245 -10.65 -6.13 -11.64
C ASP A 245 -10.20 -4.70 -11.40
N LYS A 246 -9.95 -4.35 -10.12
CA LYS A 246 -9.44 -3.02 -9.76
C LYS A 246 -8.12 -2.67 -10.45
N LYS A 247 -7.20 -3.63 -10.54
CA LYS A 247 -5.91 -3.43 -11.22
C LYS A 247 -6.09 -3.35 -12.73
N HIS A 248 -6.98 -4.16 -13.31
CA HIS A 248 -7.33 -4.13 -14.72
C HIS A 248 -7.90 -2.77 -15.12
N ASP A 249 -8.86 -2.26 -14.36
CA ASP A 249 -9.46 -0.95 -14.60
C ASP A 249 -8.41 0.17 -14.59
N ARG A 250 -7.49 0.16 -13.60
CA ARG A 250 -6.41 1.15 -13.53
C ARG A 250 -5.43 1.07 -14.69
N ILE A 251 -5.08 -0.12 -15.14
CA ILE A 251 -4.24 -0.31 -16.32
C ILE A 251 -4.98 0.18 -17.57
N THR A 252 -6.27 -0.10 -17.68
CA THR A 252 -7.11 0.37 -18.79
C THR A 252 -7.19 1.91 -18.83
N GLU A 253 -7.44 2.56 -17.68
CA GLU A 253 -7.42 4.04 -17.57
C GLU A 253 -6.09 4.62 -18.03
N LEU A 254 -4.97 4.03 -17.58
CA LEU A 254 -3.63 4.45 -18.02
C LEU A 254 -3.43 4.21 -19.51
N GLY A 255 -3.87 3.08 -20.05
CA GLY A 255 -3.80 2.77 -21.48
C GLY A 255 -4.54 3.82 -22.33
N ILE A 256 -5.73 4.23 -21.92
CA ILE A 256 -6.50 5.31 -22.56
C ILE A 256 -5.73 6.63 -22.49
N HIS A 257 -5.21 6.99 -21.30
CA HIS A 257 -4.47 8.24 -21.10
C HIS A 257 -3.22 8.33 -22.00
N PHE A 258 -2.48 7.24 -22.14
CA PHE A 258 -1.25 7.18 -22.95
C PHE A 258 -1.50 6.75 -24.42
N SER A 259 -2.74 6.44 -24.80
CA SER A 259 -3.11 5.89 -26.11
C SER A 259 -2.26 4.66 -26.45
N ALA A 260 -2.17 3.71 -25.51
CA ALA A 260 -1.32 2.53 -25.58
C ALA A 260 -2.05 1.26 -25.15
N GLY A 261 -1.73 0.13 -25.77
CA GLY A 261 -2.09 -1.20 -25.25
C GLY A 261 -1.29 -1.53 -23.99
N THR A 262 -1.73 -2.59 -23.27
CA THR A 262 -1.08 -2.99 -22.03
C THR A 262 0.41 -3.30 -22.20
N ASP A 263 0.80 -3.92 -23.31
CA ASP A 263 2.18 -4.34 -23.58
C ASP A 263 3.09 -3.12 -23.88
N ASP A 264 2.54 -2.08 -24.50
CA ASP A 264 3.29 -0.87 -24.88
C ASP A 264 3.24 0.24 -23.81
N LEU A 265 2.43 0.06 -22.76
CA LEU A 265 2.14 1.11 -21.79
C LEU A 265 3.38 1.60 -21.07
N LEU A 266 4.23 0.68 -20.61
CA LEU A 266 5.47 1.02 -19.92
C LEU A 266 6.42 1.83 -20.80
N ASP A 267 6.59 1.43 -22.07
CA ASP A 267 7.44 2.14 -23.03
C ASP A 267 6.93 3.56 -23.30
N LYS A 268 5.60 3.75 -23.35
CA LYS A 268 5.00 5.08 -23.50
C LYS A 268 5.24 5.97 -22.30
N VAL A 269 5.12 5.43 -21.07
CA VAL A 269 5.42 6.17 -19.84
C VAL A 269 6.89 6.60 -19.82
N LEU A 270 7.83 5.68 -20.08
CA LEU A 270 9.27 5.96 -20.12
C LEU A 270 9.63 6.98 -21.20
N ALA A 271 9.02 6.87 -22.38
CA ALA A 271 9.22 7.85 -23.46
C ALA A 271 8.70 9.25 -23.08
N GLN A 272 7.58 9.34 -22.35
CA GLN A 272 7.07 10.63 -21.86
C GLN A 272 7.99 11.25 -20.82
N GLU A 273 8.52 10.46 -19.90
CA GLU A 273 9.49 10.94 -18.91
C GLU A 273 10.77 11.48 -19.57
N GLN A 274 11.28 10.77 -20.58
CA GLN A 274 12.45 11.22 -21.36
C GLN A 274 12.16 12.54 -22.09
N ARG A 275 11.00 12.68 -22.72
CA ARG A 275 10.58 13.93 -23.37
C ARG A 275 10.47 15.09 -22.37
N ALA A 276 9.84 14.86 -21.23
CA ALA A 276 9.72 15.86 -20.17
C ALA A 276 11.09 16.33 -19.67
N LYS A 277 12.05 15.40 -19.50
CA LYS A 277 13.43 15.69 -19.15
C LYS A 277 14.12 16.53 -20.22
N ALA A 278 14.02 16.14 -21.51
CA ALA A 278 14.61 16.85 -22.61
C ALA A 278 14.10 18.31 -22.72
N VAL A 279 12.77 18.49 -22.60
CA VAL A 279 12.16 19.85 -22.61
C VAL A 279 12.66 20.69 -21.43
N LYS A 280 12.81 20.09 -20.24
CA LYS A 280 13.35 20.79 -19.07
C LYS A 280 14.81 21.21 -19.29
N ASP A 281 15.64 20.37 -19.88
CA ASP A 281 17.04 20.63 -20.14
C ASP A 281 17.17 21.73 -21.20
N GLU A 282 16.36 21.69 -22.28
CA GLU A 282 16.27 22.73 -23.28
C GLU A 282 15.85 24.07 -22.68
N LEU A 283 14.80 24.08 -21.83
CA LEU A 283 14.37 25.29 -21.12
C LEU A 283 15.50 25.87 -20.25
N ASN A 284 16.26 25.04 -19.55
CA ASN A 284 17.39 25.50 -18.75
C ASN A 284 18.49 26.10 -19.63
N THR A 285 18.78 25.49 -20.76
CA THR A 285 19.76 26.02 -21.75
C THR A 285 19.33 27.39 -22.30
N LEU A 286 18.06 27.51 -22.67
CA LEU A 286 17.50 28.80 -23.15
C LEU A 286 17.55 29.87 -22.06
N ARG A 287 17.25 29.52 -20.79
CA ARG A 287 17.38 30.46 -19.67
C ARG A 287 18.82 30.90 -19.43
N GLN A 288 19.80 29.98 -19.49
CA GLN A 288 21.20 30.32 -19.37
C GLN A 288 21.67 31.24 -20.52
N SER A 289 21.23 30.99 -21.75
CA SER A 289 21.51 31.82 -22.88
C SER A 289 20.91 33.24 -22.74
N ALA A 290 19.67 33.32 -22.23
CA ALA A 290 19.03 34.61 -21.95
C ALA A 290 19.78 35.37 -20.84
N VAL A 291 20.19 34.72 -19.76
CA VAL A 291 21.02 35.32 -18.70
C VAL A 291 22.32 35.84 -19.26
N ALA A 292 23.03 35.05 -20.08
CA ALA A 292 24.30 35.49 -20.71
C ALA A 292 24.12 36.70 -21.64
N SER A 293 23.07 36.69 -22.49
CA SER A 293 22.76 37.80 -23.39
C SER A 293 22.46 39.10 -22.62
N ARG A 294 21.64 39.02 -21.55
CA ARG A 294 21.34 40.19 -20.72
C ARG A 294 22.56 40.68 -19.93
N ALA A 295 23.42 39.78 -19.49
CA ALA A 295 24.70 40.16 -18.87
C ALA A 295 25.60 40.93 -19.86
N GLU A 296 25.70 40.49 -21.12
CA GLU A 296 26.45 41.22 -22.14
C GLU A 296 25.86 42.62 -22.47
N GLU A 297 24.53 42.74 -22.51
CA GLU A 297 23.86 44.04 -22.65
C GLU A 297 24.25 44.99 -21.54
N ILE A 298 24.24 44.52 -20.28
CA ILE A 298 24.65 45.35 -19.12
C ILE A 298 26.15 45.65 -19.20
N ARG A 299 27.00 44.69 -19.56
CA ARG A 299 28.44 44.86 -19.71
C ARG A 299 28.79 45.94 -20.74
N ALA A 300 28.06 45.97 -21.83
CA ALA A 300 28.24 47.04 -22.86
C ALA A 300 27.94 48.43 -22.31
N VAL A 301 26.93 48.56 -21.45
CA VAL A 301 26.59 49.84 -20.78
C VAL A 301 27.67 50.23 -19.78
N LEU A 302 28.15 49.28 -18.96
CA LEU A 302 29.20 49.52 -17.96
C LEU A 302 30.52 49.99 -18.59
N ARG A 303 30.86 49.53 -19.80
CA ARG A 303 32.07 49.91 -20.52
C ARG A 303 31.98 51.33 -21.14
N ASN A 304 30.79 51.78 -21.46
CA ASN A 304 30.57 53.04 -22.23
C ASN A 304 30.07 54.20 -21.35
N GLY A 305 29.83 54.00 -20.06
CA GLY A 305 29.24 54.98 -19.16
C GLY A 305 30.05 55.26 -17.90
N ASP A 306 30.03 56.53 -17.44
CA ASP A 306 30.56 56.99 -16.14
C ASP A 306 29.46 57.02 -15.05
N GLU A 307 28.39 56.24 -15.24
CA GLU A 307 27.27 56.19 -14.29
C GLU A 307 27.65 55.49 -12.99
N SER A 308 27.42 56.14 -11.85
CA SER A 308 27.63 55.52 -10.55
C SER A 308 26.57 54.47 -10.19
N VAL A 309 25.40 54.53 -10.86
CA VAL A 309 24.28 53.57 -10.63
C VAL A 309 23.67 53.19 -11.99
N VAL A 310 23.73 51.90 -12.30
CA VAL A 310 23.10 51.32 -13.48
C VAL A 310 21.79 50.64 -13.08
N PHE A 311 20.66 51.03 -13.71
CA PHE A 311 19.36 50.45 -13.46
C PHE A 311 18.84 49.68 -14.67
N ARG A 312 18.35 48.45 -14.44
CA ARG A 312 17.68 47.62 -15.43
C ARG A 312 16.40 47.00 -14.86
N GLN A 313 15.43 46.82 -15.74
CA GLN A 313 14.16 46.16 -15.41
C GLN A 313 13.89 45.07 -16.45
N TYR A 314 13.45 43.90 -15.97
CA TYR A 314 13.07 42.78 -16.81
C TYR A 314 11.74 42.19 -16.35
N ASP A 315 10.74 42.25 -17.25
CA ASP A 315 9.37 41.75 -16.96
C ASP A 315 9.21 40.28 -17.34
N ASP A 316 10.12 39.74 -18.13
CA ASP A 316 10.09 38.41 -18.76
C ASP A 316 10.97 37.36 -18.03
N MET A 317 11.67 37.74 -16.97
CA MET A 317 12.61 36.87 -16.26
C MET A 317 12.26 36.71 -14.79
N LYS A 318 12.50 35.50 -14.26
CA LYS A 318 12.33 35.22 -12.82
C LYS A 318 13.46 35.86 -12.01
N THR A 319 13.18 36.23 -10.77
CA THR A 319 14.17 36.81 -9.84
C THR A 319 15.46 35.96 -9.74
N GLY A 320 15.36 34.62 -9.77
CA GLY A 320 16.55 33.75 -9.75
C GLY A 320 17.45 33.91 -10.97
N ASP A 321 16.87 34.06 -12.14
CA ASP A 321 17.63 34.28 -13.39
C ASP A 321 18.24 35.68 -13.39
N LEU A 322 17.50 36.69 -12.93
CA LEU A 322 18.00 38.06 -12.75
C LEU A 322 19.15 38.14 -11.75
N PHE A 323 19.09 37.35 -10.68
CA PHE A 323 20.18 37.23 -9.71
C PHE A 323 21.45 36.65 -10.36
N ASN A 324 21.28 35.64 -11.23
CA ASN A 324 22.42 35.05 -11.95
C ASN A 324 23.07 36.07 -12.95
N ILE A 325 22.29 36.98 -13.56
CA ILE A 325 22.82 38.06 -14.37
C ILE A 325 23.76 38.95 -13.56
N GLY A 326 23.28 39.45 -12.42
CA GLY A 326 24.07 40.33 -11.57
C GLY A 326 25.30 39.61 -11.00
N LYS A 327 25.15 38.37 -10.59
CA LYS A 327 26.26 37.55 -10.08
C LYS A 327 27.38 37.33 -11.08
N ALA A 328 27.04 37.19 -12.36
CA ALA A 328 28.02 37.02 -13.45
C ALA A 328 28.84 38.31 -13.70
N LEU A 329 28.35 39.46 -13.25
CA LEU A 329 28.98 40.75 -13.46
C LEU A 329 29.74 41.31 -12.26
N ILE A 330 29.62 40.72 -11.07
CA ILE A 330 30.13 41.26 -9.78
C ILE A 330 31.60 41.72 -9.89
N GLN A 331 32.48 40.92 -10.50
CA GLN A 331 33.90 41.22 -10.61
C GLN A 331 34.26 42.34 -11.57
N GLU A 332 33.30 42.73 -12.43
CA GLU A 332 33.45 43.75 -13.45
C GLU A 332 32.74 45.08 -13.09
N LEU A 333 31.98 45.04 -11.93
CA LEU A 333 31.22 46.21 -11.49
C LEU A 333 32.10 47.27 -10.84
N ASN A 334 32.15 48.46 -11.47
CA ASN A 334 32.66 49.70 -10.89
C ASN A 334 31.54 50.67 -10.48
N ALA A 335 30.26 50.24 -10.59
CA ALA A 335 29.06 50.98 -10.28
C ALA A 335 28.08 50.10 -9.51
N LEU A 336 27.07 50.70 -8.86
CA LEU A 336 25.95 49.99 -8.27
C LEU A 336 24.97 49.52 -9.35
N LEU A 337 24.84 48.22 -9.55
CA LEU A 337 23.88 47.65 -10.47
C LEU A 337 22.57 47.32 -9.77
N LEU A 338 21.48 47.89 -10.22
CA LEU A 338 20.13 47.67 -9.77
C LEU A 338 19.35 46.88 -10.83
N ILE A 339 18.84 45.69 -10.47
CA ILE A 339 18.00 44.88 -11.36
C ILE A 339 16.64 44.71 -10.73
N LEU A 340 15.58 45.17 -11.39
CA LEU A 340 14.20 45.09 -10.93
C LEU A 340 13.49 43.92 -11.58
N ALA A 341 12.83 43.08 -10.73
CA ALA A 341 11.82 42.11 -11.08
C ALA A 341 10.44 42.64 -10.74
N PRO A 342 9.71 43.28 -11.63
CA PRO A 342 8.46 44.01 -11.31
C PRO A 342 7.35 43.05 -10.81
N ALA A 343 7.19 41.90 -11.46
CA ALA A 343 6.15 40.91 -11.09
C ALA A 343 6.27 40.45 -9.62
N GLU A 344 7.51 40.35 -9.13
CA GLU A 344 7.78 39.94 -7.74
C GLU A 344 8.02 41.14 -6.80
N LYS A 345 7.91 42.39 -7.32
CA LYS A 345 8.22 43.62 -6.60
C LYS A 345 9.56 43.52 -5.84
N THR A 346 10.54 42.98 -6.53
CA THR A 346 11.84 42.66 -5.97
C THR A 346 12.92 43.45 -6.71
N LEU A 347 13.74 44.16 -5.93
CA LEU A 347 14.95 44.82 -6.42
C LEU A 347 16.17 44.03 -5.97
N LEU A 348 17.03 43.72 -6.92
CA LEU A 348 18.32 43.12 -6.71
C LEU A 348 19.41 44.17 -6.84
N LEU A 349 20.37 44.19 -5.93
CA LEU A 349 21.50 45.10 -5.91
C LEU A 349 22.80 44.31 -6.07
N PHE A 350 23.72 44.79 -6.87
CA PHE A 350 25.04 44.19 -7.05
C PHE A 350 26.11 45.28 -7.15
N SER A 351 27.29 45.03 -6.56
CA SER A 351 28.46 45.89 -6.65
C SER A 351 29.75 45.07 -6.56
N GLY A 352 30.88 45.67 -6.88
CA GLY A 352 32.21 45.08 -6.63
C GLY A 352 32.64 45.04 -5.14
N GLY A 353 31.71 45.41 -4.24
CA GLY A 353 31.94 45.49 -2.80
C GLY A 353 31.85 46.90 -2.22
N ASP A 354 31.95 47.93 -3.07
CA ASP A 354 31.71 49.33 -2.77
C ASP A 354 30.72 49.91 -3.81
N PRO A 355 29.51 50.37 -3.36
CA PRO A 355 28.99 50.32 -1.99
C PRO A 355 28.65 48.89 -1.53
N ASP A 356 28.75 48.62 -0.20
CA ASP A 356 28.27 47.38 0.40
C ASP A 356 26.74 47.27 0.26
N CYS A 357 26.30 46.38 -0.64
CA CYS A 357 24.88 46.16 -0.98
C CYS A 357 24.06 45.71 0.22
N GLY A 358 24.60 44.80 1.05
CA GLY A 358 23.91 44.26 2.23
C GLY A 358 23.68 45.32 3.28
N SER A 359 24.70 46.11 3.60
CA SER A 359 24.61 47.22 4.53
C SER A 359 23.67 48.31 4.03
N LEU A 360 23.72 48.63 2.73
CA LEU A 360 22.88 49.63 2.07
C LEU A 360 21.39 49.25 2.19
N VAL A 361 21.04 48.00 1.88
CA VAL A 361 19.66 47.50 1.96
C VAL A 361 19.25 47.43 3.44
N LYS A 362 20.05 46.87 4.35
CA LYS A 362 19.73 46.72 5.76
C LYS A 362 19.46 48.02 6.47
N ALA A 363 20.22 49.07 6.14
CA ALA A 363 20.09 50.40 6.75
C ALA A 363 18.85 51.16 6.28
N ASN A 364 18.38 50.91 5.05
CA ASN A 364 17.38 51.81 4.42
C ASN A 364 16.03 51.16 4.10
N VAL A 365 16.01 49.83 3.75
CA VAL A 365 14.82 49.18 3.18
C VAL A 365 13.57 49.29 4.05
N SER A 366 13.71 49.21 5.38
CA SER A 366 12.60 49.31 6.34
C SER A 366 11.93 50.66 6.35
N SER A 367 12.68 51.74 6.15
CA SER A 367 12.16 53.12 6.06
C SER A 367 11.23 53.33 4.87
N TYR A 368 11.36 52.52 3.85
CA TYR A 368 10.51 52.49 2.63
C TYR A 368 9.46 51.38 2.69
N GLY A 369 9.25 50.73 3.85
CA GLY A 369 8.26 49.65 4.00
C GLY A 369 8.60 48.34 3.29
N GLY A 370 9.87 48.12 2.96
CA GLY A 370 10.37 46.90 2.38
C GLY A 370 11.05 45.99 3.40
N LYS A 371 11.42 44.79 2.96
CA LYS A 371 12.23 43.81 3.67
C LYS A 371 13.36 43.36 2.77
N GLY A 372 14.55 43.15 3.35
CA GLY A 372 15.67 42.68 2.54
C GLY A 372 16.96 42.54 3.33
N GLY A 373 18.01 42.23 2.61
CA GLY A 373 19.37 42.05 3.13
C GLY A 373 20.24 41.39 2.09
N GLY A 374 21.48 41.14 2.45
CA GLY A 374 22.46 40.53 1.56
C GLY A 374 23.85 40.55 2.16
N ASN A 375 24.84 40.40 1.30
CA ASN A 375 26.27 40.52 1.59
C ASN A 375 26.85 41.77 0.88
N PRO A 376 28.12 42.09 1.06
CA PRO A 376 28.71 43.30 0.45
C PRO A 376 28.53 43.40 -1.06
N THR A 377 28.59 42.28 -1.80
CA THR A 377 28.55 42.27 -3.26
C THR A 377 27.15 42.07 -3.86
N SER A 378 26.19 41.61 -3.06
CA SER A 378 24.81 41.41 -3.54
C SER A 378 23.77 41.50 -2.43
N ALA A 379 22.61 42.10 -2.72
CA ALA A 379 21.49 42.19 -1.84
C ALA A 379 20.15 42.11 -2.57
N ARG A 380 19.10 41.78 -1.81
CA ARG A 380 17.71 41.71 -2.29
C ARG A 380 16.83 42.58 -1.40
N ALA A 381 15.98 43.38 -2.02
CA ALA A 381 14.94 44.15 -1.36
C ALA A 381 13.57 43.79 -1.94
N VAL A 382 12.61 43.45 -1.10
CA VAL A 382 11.25 43.01 -1.50
C VAL A 382 10.23 43.95 -0.89
N PHE A 383 9.23 44.31 -1.69
CA PHE A 383 8.20 45.27 -1.29
C PHE A 383 6.81 44.70 -1.53
N SER A 384 5.86 45.08 -0.66
CA SER A 384 4.44 44.76 -0.83
C SER A 384 3.72 45.75 -1.78
N LYS A 385 4.16 47.00 -1.80
CA LYS A 385 3.57 48.08 -2.58
C LYS A 385 4.54 48.58 -3.65
N GLN A 386 4.03 48.81 -4.86
CA GLN A 386 4.84 49.36 -6.00
C GLN A 386 5.39 50.74 -5.70
N ALA A 387 4.56 51.67 -5.13
CA ALA A 387 4.99 53.01 -4.82
C ALA A 387 6.21 53.03 -3.84
N ALA A 388 6.24 52.15 -2.86
CA ALA A 388 7.36 52.02 -1.94
C ALA A 388 8.65 51.53 -2.60
N LEU A 389 8.51 50.59 -3.53
CA LEU A 389 9.62 50.12 -4.37
C LEU A 389 10.17 51.24 -5.27
N ASP A 390 9.29 51.98 -5.90
CA ASP A 390 9.68 53.13 -6.79
C ASP A 390 10.40 54.23 -6.03
N GLU A 391 9.97 54.54 -4.79
CA GLU A 391 10.64 55.47 -3.89
C GLU A 391 12.03 54.99 -3.49
N PHE A 392 12.17 53.72 -3.15
CA PHE A 392 13.45 53.12 -2.80
C PHE A 392 14.43 53.11 -4.00
N ILE A 393 13.94 52.82 -5.22
CA ILE A 393 14.75 52.89 -6.46
C ILE A 393 15.22 54.35 -6.68
N ARG A 394 14.32 55.32 -6.53
CA ARG A 394 14.69 56.77 -6.66
C ARG A 394 15.77 57.16 -5.66
N PHE A 395 15.65 56.76 -4.41
CA PHE A 395 16.66 56.98 -3.39
C PHE A 395 18.02 56.38 -3.78
N LEU A 396 18.06 55.14 -4.27
CA LEU A 396 19.31 54.51 -4.67
C LEU A 396 19.96 55.14 -5.90
N ARG A 397 19.16 55.72 -6.82
CA ARG A 397 19.64 56.37 -8.05
C ARG A 397 20.08 57.83 -7.84
N SER A 398 19.78 58.42 -6.71
CA SER A 398 20.19 59.80 -6.33
C SER A 398 21.53 59.85 -5.59
N ARG A 399 22.16 58.71 -5.34
CA ARG A 399 23.47 58.57 -4.69
C ARG A 399 24.58 58.57 -5.71
#